data_c663de2255aa273f7307826fdc15a390
#
_entry.id   c663de2255aa273f7307826fdc15a390
#
_cell.length_a   1.000
_cell.length_b   1.000
_cell.length_c   1.000
_cell.angle_alpha   90.00
_cell.angle_beta   90.00
_cell.angle_gamma   90.00
#
_symmetry.space_group_name_H-M   'P 1'
#
loop_
_entity.id
_entity.type
_entity.pdbx_description
1 polymer ?
#
loop_
_entity_poly.entity_id
_entity_poly.type
_entity_poly.pdbx_seq_one_letter_code
_entity_poly.pdbx_strand_id
1 'polypeptide(L)'
;MNLAIRNSIKSFIVRYKNRAVATINWLGDYGMHWFMKEFIVSREFQGQMIGTFLYRFSENFMKSTLKENWKVCIDLRSSKGQEGFYRSLGFQIMSESETGSGMEKMIGEE
;
A
#
# COMPACT_ATOMS: atom_id res chain seq x y z
N MET A 1 13.17 1.21 8.74
CA MET A 1 12.77 0.52 7.51
C MET A 1 13.00 -0.98 7.54
N ASN A 2 14.17 -1.42 7.99
CA ASN A 2 14.46 -2.85 8.03
C ASN A 2 13.48 -3.67 8.86
N LEU A 3 13.07 -3.13 10.01
CA LEU A 3 12.12 -3.81 10.87
C LEU A 3 10.74 -3.90 10.23
N ALA A 4 10.30 -2.83 9.56
CA ALA A 4 9.02 -2.82 8.86
C ALA A 4 9.00 -3.84 7.72
N ILE A 5 10.10 -3.95 6.97
CA ILE A 5 10.21 -4.93 5.89
C ILE A 5 10.18 -6.35 6.44
N ARG A 6 10.95 -6.59 7.51
CA ARG A 6 11.00 -7.93 8.13
C ARG A 6 9.65 -8.39 8.67
N ASN A 7 8.85 -7.46 9.18
CA ASN A 7 7.57 -7.77 9.79
C ASN A 7 6.40 -7.65 8.84
N SER A 8 6.65 -7.30 7.59
CA SER A 8 5.60 -7.28 6.56
C SER A 8 5.36 -8.68 6.03
N ILE A 9 4.09 -8.97 5.72
CA ILE A 9 3.73 -10.25 5.10
C ILE A 9 4.28 -10.32 3.68
N LYS A 10 4.26 -9.20 2.97
CA LYS A 10 4.77 -9.12 1.61
C LYS A 10 5.37 -7.75 1.36
N SER A 11 6.50 -7.73 0.68
CA SER A 11 7.16 -6.48 0.28
C SER A 11 7.64 -6.60 -1.14
N PHE A 12 7.57 -5.50 -1.87
CA PHE A 12 8.12 -5.41 -3.22
C PHE A 12 9.07 -4.22 -3.26
N ILE A 13 10.18 -4.40 -3.95
CA ILE A 13 11.24 -3.40 -4.02
C ILE A 13 11.64 -3.20 -5.48
N VAL A 14 11.72 -1.95 -5.90
CA VAL A 14 12.28 -1.59 -7.20
C VAL A 14 13.74 -1.20 -6.98
N ARG A 15 14.64 -1.80 -7.75
CA ARG A 15 16.06 -1.52 -7.67
C ARG A 15 16.55 -0.93 -8.98
N TYR A 16 17.49 -0.02 -8.85
CA TYR A 16 18.19 0.56 -9.98
C TYR A 16 19.67 0.66 -9.61
N LYS A 17 20.54 0.03 -10.42
CA LYS A 17 21.99 -0.01 -10.17
C LYS A 17 22.31 -0.41 -8.72
N ASN A 18 21.76 -1.54 -8.29
CA ASN A 18 21.97 -2.12 -6.96
C ASN A 18 21.48 -1.26 -5.78
N ARG A 19 20.68 -0.25 -6.06
CA ARG A 19 20.09 0.61 -5.02
C ARG A 19 18.58 0.46 -5.01
N ALA A 20 18.00 0.32 -3.84
CA ALA A 20 16.55 0.32 -3.69
C ALA A 20 16.03 1.74 -3.92
N VAL A 21 15.16 1.93 -4.90
CA VAL A 21 14.62 3.25 -5.24
C VAL A 21 13.15 3.40 -4.91
N ALA A 22 12.45 2.29 -4.69
CA ALA A 22 11.06 2.31 -4.26
C ALA A 22 10.75 1.04 -3.50
N THR A 23 9.85 1.12 -2.53
CA THR A 23 9.43 -0.03 -1.76
C THR A 23 7.97 0.12 -1.36
N ILE A 24 7.26 -0.99 -1.30
CA ILE A 24 5.89 -1.04 -0.80
C ILE A 24 5.77 -2.26 0.11
N ASN A 25 5.24 -2.06 1.31
CA ASN A 25 5.13 -3.09 2.34
C ASN A 25 3.68 -3.32 2.71
N TRP A 26 3.30 -4.59 2.78
CA TRP A 26 1.91 -4.99 2.99
C TRP A 26 1.75 -5.90 4.20
N LEU A 27 0.64 -5.72 4.91
CA LEU A 27 0.10 -6.70 5.85
C LEU A 27 -1.17 -7.28 5.25
N GLY A 28 -1.43 -8.55 5.48
CA GLY A 28 -2.63 -9.16 4.95
C GLY A 28 -2.85 -10.56 5.50
N ASP A 29 -4.06 -11.08 5.26
CA ASP A 29 -4.45 -12.41 5.72
C ASP A 29 -4.69 -13.39 4.56
N TYR A 30 -4.38 -12.97 3.34
CA TYR A 30 -4.60 -13.74 2.12
C TYR A 30 -6.07 -14.14 1.90
N GLY A 31 -7.00 -13.41 2.55
CA GLY A 31 -8.40 -13.73 2.44
C GLY A 31 -9.29 -12.51 2.26
N MET A 32 -9.32 -11.65 3.26
CA MET A 32 -10.28 -10.55 3.28
C MET A 32 -9.66 -9.18 3.11
N HIS A 33 -8.44 -8.99 3.65
CA HIS A 33 -7.85 -7.66 3.75
C HIS A 33 -6.37 -7.64 3.42
N TRP A 34 -5.95 -6.58 2.74
CA TRP A 34 -4.56 -6.15 2.65
C TRP A 34 -4.45 -4.72 3.14
N PHE A 35 -3.47 -4.45 3.98
CA PHE A 35 -3.20 -3.10 4.49
C PHE A 35 -1.82 -2.65 4.03
N MET A 36 -1.78 -1.50 3.34
CA MET A 36 -0.51 -0.91 2.93
C MET A 36 0.11 -0.20 4.12
N LYS A 37 1.23 -0.72 4.60
CA LYS A 37 1.95 -0.14 5.73
C LYS A 37 2.79 1.05 5.31
N GLU A 38 3.50 0.89 4.20
CA GLU A 38 4.50 1.86 3.79
C GLU A 38 4.67 1.80 2.29
N PHE A 39 4.77 2.97 1.68
CA PHE A 39 4.93 3.07 0.24
C PHE A 39 5.84 4.28 0.00
N ILE A 40 7.07 4.02 -0.42
CA ILE A 40 8.09 5.05 -0.55
C ILE A 40 8.72 4.97 -1.93
N VAL A 41 8.84 6.12 -2.59
CA VAL A 41 9.62 6.26 -3.82
C VAL A 41 10.68 7.31 -3.55
N SER A 42 11.94 6.96 -3.84
CA SER A 42 13.06 7.87 -3.66
C SER A 42 12.81 9.17 -4.43
N ARG A 43 13.16 10.31 -3.82
CA ARG A 43 12.86 11.63 -4.36
C ARG A 43 13.29 11.78 -5.82
N GLU A 44 14.49 11.31 -6.16
CA GLU A 44 15.03 11.38 -7.52
C GLU A 44 14.19 10.64 -8.56
N PHE A 45 13.41 9.69 -8.13
CA PHE A 45 12.63 8.82 -9.02
C PHE A 45 11.13 9.12 -8.97
N GLN A 46 10.72 10.13 -8.21
CA GLN A 46 9.31 10.53 -8.19
C GLN A 46 8.94 11.21 -9.52
N GLY A 47 7.68 11.11 -9.88
CA GLY A 47 7.18 11.71 -11.12
C GLY A 47 7.47 10.89 -12.37
N GLN A 48 8.00 9.68 -12.24
CA GLN A 48 8.33 8.80 -13.37
C GLN A 48 7.45 7.57 -13.44
N MET A 49 6.30 7.60 -12.81
CA MET A 49 5.33 6.49 -12.79
C MET A 49 5.81 5.21 -12.08
N ILE A 50 6.95 5.27 -11.39
CA ILE A 50 7.48 4.10 -10.66
C ILE A 50 6.51 3.69 -9.54
N GLY A 51 5.96 4.66 -8.82
CA GLY A 51 4.99 4.38 -7.77
C GLY A 51 3.74 3.70 -8.31
N THR A 52 3.20 4.20 -9.40
CA THR A 52 2.04 3.61 -10.05
C THR A 52 2.33 2.17 -10.49
N PHE A 53 3.48 1.95 -11.11
CA PHE A 53 3.90 0.62 -11.53
C PHE A 53 4.01 -0.32 -10.33
N LEU A 54 4.68 0.12 -9.27
CA LEU A 54 4.89 -0.71 -8.08
C LEU A 54 3.56 -1.05 -7.40
N TYR A 55 2.65 -0.09 -7.29
CA TYR A 55 1.33 -0.37 -6.75
C TYR A 55 0.57 -1.39 -7.61
N ARG A 56 0.55 -1.18 -8.93
CA ARG A 56 -0.15 -2.10 -9.86
C ARG A 56 0.44 -3.50 -9.80
N PHE A 57 1.75 -3.60 -9.65
CA PHE A 57 2.41 -4.90 -9.46
C PHE A 57 1.89 -5.60 -8.21
N SER A 58 1.78 -4.85 -7.10
CA SER A 58 1.23 -5.38 -5.85
C SER A 58 -0.21 -5.86 -6.03
N GLU A 59 -1.03 -5.04 -6.68
CA GLU A 59 -2.44 -5.39 -6.90
C GLU A 59 -2.58 -6.65 -7.75
N ASN A 60 -1.75 -6.78 -8.76
CA ASN A 60 -1.74 -7.99 -9.59
C ASN A 60 -1.34 -9.22 -8.78
N PHE A 61 -0.37 -9.08 -7.88
CA PHE A 61 -0.02 -10.15 -6.97
C PHE A 61 -1.22 -10.56 -6.11
N MET A 62 -1.91 -9.58 -5.53
CA MET A 62 -3.08 -9.86 -4.69
C MET A 62 -4.18 -10.56 -5.48
N LYS A 63 -4.42 -10.14 -6.71
CA LYS A 63 -5.39 -10.79 -7.58
C LYS A 63 -5.03 -12.24 -7.84
N SER A 64 -3.73 -12.54 -7.95
CA SER A 64 -3.27 -13.91 -8.20
C SER A 64 -3.52 -14.83 -7.01
N THR A 65 -3.69 -14.29 -5.81
CA THR A 65 -3.95 -15.07 -4.60
C THR A 65 -5.43 -15.23 -4.30
N LEU A 66 -6.31 -14.53 -5.03
CA LEU A 66 -7.76 -14.61 -4.81
C LEU A 66 -8.33 -15.92 -5.32
N LYS A 67 -9.21 -16.51 -4.53
CA LYS A 67 -10.03 -17.62 -4.99
C LYS A 67 -11.11 -17.08 -5.93
N GLU A 68 -11.56 -17.93 -6.82
CA GLU A 68 -12.63 -17.57 -7.75
C GLU A 68 -13.86 -17.06 -6.99
N ASN A 69 -14.42 -15.94 -7.47
CA ASN A 69 -15.58 -15.28 -6.89
C ASN A 69 -15.35 -14.62 -5.52
N TRP A 70 -14.10 -14.53 -5.05
CA TRP A 70 -13.80 -13.84 -3.81
C TRP A 70 -13.40 -12.40 -4.08
N LYS A 71 -13.64 -11.56 -3.08
CA LYS A 71 -13.23 -10.16 -3.09
C LYS A 71 -12.28 -9.93 -1.93
N VAL A 72 -11.39 -8.98 -2.11
CA VAL A 72 -10.47 -8.55 -1.05
C VAL A 72 -10.53 -7.03 -0.95
N CYS A 73 -10.43 -6.54 0.27
CA CYS A 73 -10.37 -5.11 0.52
C CYS A 73 -8.92 -4.69 0.69
N ILE A 74 -8.54 -3.58 0.07
CA ILE A 74 -7.23 -2.98 0.25
C ILE A 74 -7.40 -1.67 1.00
N ASP A 75 -6.78 -1.56 2.17
CA ASP A 75 -6.82 -0.38 3.00
C ASP A 75 -5.46 0.29 3.05
N LEU A 76 -5.47 1.59 3.23
CA LEU A 76 -4.26 2.35 3.51
C LEU A 76 -4.63 3.61 4.27
N ARG A 77 -3.61 4.24 4.83
CA ARG A 77 -3.75 5.57 5.40
C ARG A 77 -2.89 6.50 4.55
N SER A 78 -3.55 7.37 3.81
CA SER A 78 -2.85 8.31 2.95
C SER A 78 -2.05 9.32 3.78
N SER A 79 -0.85 9.65 3.33
CA SER A 79 -0.18 10.84 3.80
C SER A 79 -0.99 12.05 3.38
N LYS A 80 -0.99 13.08 4.21
CA LYS A 80 -1.73 14.30 3.94
C LYS A 80 -1.27 14.89 2.60
N GLY A 81 -2.23 15.17 1.74
CA GLY A 81 -1.97 15.72 0.41
C GLY A 81 -1.77 14.68 -0.68
N GLN A 82 -1.76 13.40 -0.36
CA GLN A 82 -1.58 12.33 -1.35
C GLN A 82 -2.87 11.62 -1.75
N GLU A 83 -4.00 12.08 -1.26
CA GLU A 83 -5.29 11.45 -1.55
C GLU A 83 -5.60 11.40 -3.04
N GLY A 84 -5.22 12.44 -3.78
CA GLY A 84 -5.43 12.47 -5.23
C GLY A 84 -4.69 11.36 -5.97
N PHE A 85 -3.47 11.06 -5.53
CA PHE A 85 -2.71 9.96 -6.11
C PHE A 85 -3.46 8.62 -5.91
N TYR A 86 -3.93 8.38 -4.69
CA TYR A 86 -4.65 7.13 -4.41
C TYR A 86 -6.00 7.06 -5.11
N ARG A 87 -6.69 8.20 -5.24
CA ARG A 87 -7.92 8.23 -6.04
C ARG A 87 -7.66 7.82 -7.49
N SER A 88 -6.52 8.24 -8.06
CA SER A 88 -6.17 7.85 -9.42
C SER A 88 -5.95 6.36 -9.58
N LEU A 89 -5.67 5.66 -8.49
CA LEU A 89 -5.49 4.21 -8.47
C LEU A 89 -6.79 3.45 -8.15
N GLY A 90 -7.90 4.16 -7.95
CA GLY A 90 -9.20 3.55 -7.71
C GLY A 90 -9.63 3.54 -6.24
N PHE A 91 -8.86 4.13 -5.34
CA PHE A 91 -9.24 4.22 -3.94
C PHE A 91 -10.26 5.33 -3.72
N GLN A 92 -11.05 5.18 -2.66
CA GLN A 92 -11.97 6.22 -2.22
C GLN A 92 -11.74 6.49 -0.73
N ILE A 93 -12.05 7.70 -0.30
CA ILE A 93 -11.95 8.07 1.11
C ILE A 93 -13.04 7.32 1.87
N MET A 94 -12.67 6.67 2.99
CA MET A 94 -13.61 5.83 3.73
C MET A 94 -14.86 6.55 4.17
N SER A 95 -14.75 7.82 4.58
CA SER A 95 -15.92 8.60 5.00
C SER A 95 -16.89 8.91 3.86
N GLU A 96 -16.47 8.71 2.61
CA GLU A 96 -17.30 8.95 1.44
C GLU A 96 -17.87 7.66 0.86
N SER A 97 -17.51 6.50 1.45
CA SER A 97 -17.99 5.20 1.01
C SER A 97 -19.14 4.73 1.90
N GLU A 98 -19.68 3.57 1.60
CA GLU A 98 -20.70 2.94 2.44
C GLU A 98 -20.13 2.40 3.75
N THR A 99 -18.81 2.27 3.84
CA THR A 99 -18.16 1.89 5.09
C THR A 99 -18.00 3.13 5.97
N GLY A 100 -17.79 2.93 7.25
CA GLY A 100 -17.56 4.04 8.17
C GLY A 100 -16.21 4.69 7.96
N SER A 101 -15.97 5.79 8.68
CA SER A 101 -14.68 6.47 8.66
C SER A 101 -13.59 5.62 9.29
N GLY A 102 -12.39 5.74 8.78
CA GLY A 102 -11.22 5.19 9.43
C GLY A 102 -11.01 5.84 10.79
N MET A 103 -10.61 5.06 11.78
CA MET A 103 -10.39 5.54 13.14
C MET A 103 -9.04 5.06 13.63
N GLU A 104 -8.45 5.81 14.56
CA GLU A 104 -7.15 5.45 15.10
C GLU A 104 -7.08 5.76 16.58
N LYS A 105 -6.15 5.08 17.23
CA LYS A 105 -5.81 5.35 18.63
C LYS A 105 -4.33 5.11 18.80
N MET A 106 -3.65 6.03 19.43
CA MET A 106 -2.24 5.86 19.78
C MET A 106 -2.15 5.36 21.22
N ILE A 107 -1.28 4.42 21.46
CA ILE A 107 -0.97 3.93 22.81
C ILE A 107 0.53 3.99 22.99
N GLY A 108 0.95 4.07 24.25
CA GLY A 108 2.36 4.19 24.57
C GLY A 108 2.60 5.43 25.41
N GLU A 109 3.89 5.71 25.68
CA GLU A 109 4.26 6.89 26.43
C GLU A 109 4.16 8.15 25.57
N GLU A 110 3.79 9.25 26.19
CA GLU A 110 3.69 10.53 25.51
C GLU A 110 5.05 11.23 25.41
#